data_e739f97b307ce22f0b5012657f8b87c2
#
_entry.id   e739f97b307ce22f0b5012657f8b87c2
#
_cell.length_a   1.000
_cell.length_b   1.000
_cell.length_c   1.000
_cell.angle_alpha   90.00
_cell.angle_beta   90.00
_cell.angle_gamma   90.00
#
_symmetry.space_group_name_H-M   'P 1'
#
loop_
_entity.id
_entity.type
_entity.pdbx_description
1 polymer ?
#
loop_
_entity_poly.entity_id
_entity_poly.type
_entity_poly.pdbx_seq_one_letter_code
_entity_poly.pdbx_strand_id
1 'polypeptide(L)'
;MEDVILQVNHLSKSFGSHEVLRDIDFTVNKGDVTSIIGASGSGKSTLLRCINLLETPTSGEVCYHGKNVAGRGINAPAYRAHVGMVFQSFNLFNNMTVLENCMVGQVKVLRRSREEARAHAMTYLEKVGMAPYINAKPRQISGGQKQRVAIARALAMEPEVLLFDEPTSALDPEMVGEVLSVM
;
A
#
# COMPACT_ATOMS: atom_id res chain seq x y z
N MET A 1 14.14 -11.06 -21.18
CA MET A 1 12.68 -11.22 -20.99
C MET A 1 12.29 -10.22 -19.90
N GLU A 2 11.33 -9.36 -20.19
CA GLU A 2 10.80 -8.42 -19.18
C GLU A 2 10.17 -9.25 -18.04
N ASP A 3 10.57 -8.97 -16.80
CA ASP A 3 10.09 -9.69 -15.61
C ASP A 3 8.80 -9.00 -15.15
N VAL A 4 7.70 -9.30 -15.84
CA VAL A 4 6.37 -8.72 -15.58
C VAL A 4 5.87 -9.20 -14.23
N ILE A 5 5.67 -8.26 -13.29
CA ILE A 5 5.18 -8.54 -11.94
C ILE A 5 3.67 -8.29 -11.81
N LEU A 6 3.17 -7.22 -12.43
CA LEU A 6 1.76 -6.84 -12.38
C LEU A 6 1.28 -6.47 -13.78
N GLN A 7 0.09 -6.93 -14.13
CA GLN A 7 -0.57 -6.57 -15.38
C GLN A 7 -2.06 -6.30 -15.11
N VAL A 8 -2.56 -5.24 -15.68
CA VAL A 8 -3.96 -4.85 -15.65
C VAL A 8 -4.49 -4.93 -17.08
N ASN A 9 -5.54 -5.70 -17.30
CA ASN A 9 -6.10 -5.97 -18.61
C ASN A 9 -7.58 -5.59 -18.66
N HIS A 10 -7.93 -4.65 -19.53
CA HIS A 10 -9.30 -4.20 -19.81
C HIS A 10 -10.12 -3.88 -18.55
N LEU A 11 -9.45 -3.32 -17.52
CA LEU A 11 -10.05 -3.11 -16.21
C LEU A 11 -11.03 -1.95 -16.25
N SER A 12 -12.27 -2.24 -15.87
CA SER A 12 -13.31 -1.23 -15.72
C SER A 12 -13.96 -1.32 -14.34
N LYS A 13 -14.40 -0.17 -13.81
CA LYS A 13 -15.10 -0.08 -12.53
C LYS A 13 -16.22 0.92 -12.59
N SER A 14 -17.43 0.45 -12.23
CA SER A 14 -18.61 1.28 -12.05
C SER A 14 -19.17 1.18 -10.64
N PHE A 15 -19.71 2.27 -10.13
CA PHE A 15 -20.51 2.33 -8.91
C PHE A 15 -21.95 2.70 -9.29
N GLY A 16 -22.83 1.70 -9.29
CA GLY A 16 -24.17 1.86 -9.87
C GLY A 16 -24.09 2.21 -11.36
N SER A 17 -24.68 3.32 -11.77
CA SER A 17 -24.63 3.81 -13.16
C SER A 17 -23.41 4.68 -13.47
N HIS A 18 -22.59 5.02 -12.48
CA HIS A 18 -21.43 5.88 -12.68
C HIS A 18 -20.18 5.05 -12.97
N GLU A 19 -19.66 5.14 -14.19
CA GLU A 19 -18.42 4.49 -14.61
C GLU A 19 -17.23 5.38 -14.23
N VAL A 20 -16.34 4.86 -13.37
CA VAL A 20 -15.15 5.56 -12.83
C VAL A 20 -13.90 5.16 -13.57
N LEU A 21 -13.74 3.88 -13.89
CA LEU A 21 -12.63 3.36 -14.69
C LEU A 21 -13.18 2.72 -15.94
N ARG A 22 -12.56 2.99 -17.07
CA ARG A 22 -12.98 2.50 -18.38
C ARG A 22 -11.79 1.91 -19.12
N ASP A 23 -11.82 0.60 -19.36
CA ASP A 23 -10.90 -0.13 -20.24
C ASP A 23 -9.42 0.23 -19.99
N ILE A 24 -8.96 0.06 -18.77
CA ILE A 24 -7.59 0.40 -18.35
C ILE A 24 -6.66 -0.77 -18.60
N ASP A 25 -5.57 -0.53 -19.32
CA ASP A 25 -4.53 -1.50 -19.64
C ASP A 25 -3.14 -0.95 -19.31
N PHE A 26 -2.35 -1.70 -18.56
CA PHE A 26 -0.90 -1.43 -18.40
C PHE A 26 -0.19 -2.63 -17.77
N THR A 27 1.16 -2.59 -17.89
CA THR A 27 2.05 -3.61 -17.34
C THR A 27 3.12 -2.95 -16.48
N VAL A 28 3.51 -3.58 -15.39
CA VAL A 28 4.60 -3.17 -14.50
C VAL A 28 5.60 -4.31 -14.40
N ASN A 29 6.87 -4.00 -14.67
CA ASN A 29 7.97 -4.95 -14.53
C ASN A 29 8.65 -4.80 -13.17
N LYS A 30 9.39 -5.79 -12.76
CA LYS A 30 10.17 -5.74 -11.54
C LYS A 30 11.19 -4.59 -11.60
N GLY A 31 11.17 -3.75 -10.57
CA GLY A 31 12.05 -2.58 -10.47
C GLY A 31 11.51 -1.31 -11.15
N ASP A 32 10.36 -1.37 -11.81
CA ASP A 32 9.73 -0.18 -12.39
C ASP A 32 9.17 0.76 -11.29
N VAL A 33 9.24 2.05 -11.58
CA VAL A 33 8.51 3.09 -10.88
C VAL A 33 7.47 3.66 -11.82
N THR A 34 6.19 3.39 -11.55
CA THR A 34 5.06 3.82 -12.39
C THR A 34 4.28 4.94 -11.71
N SER A 35 4.13 6.07 -12.41
CA SER A 35 3.33 7.20 -11.93
C SER A 35 1.99 7.27 -12.64
N ILE A 36 0.89 7.35 -11.87
CA ILE A 36 -0.47 7.52 -12.38
C ILE A 36 -0.86 8.99 -12.24
N ILE A 37 -1.01 9.68 -13.36
CA ILE A 37 -1.31 11.11 -13.42
C ILE A 37 -2.76 11.31 -13.86
N GLY A 38 -3.44 12.27 -13.25
CA GLY A 38 -4.81 12.62 -13.60
C GLY A 38 -5.42 13.65 -12.63
N ALA A 39 -6.49 14.30 -13.03
CA ALA A 39 -7.22 15.27 -12.20
C ALA A 39 -7.76 14.62 -10.91
N SER A 40 -8.08 15.46 -9.91
CA SER A 40 -8.80 14.98 -8.73
C SER A 40 -10.14 14.36 -9.14
N GLY A 41 -10.48 13.21 -8.56
CA GLY A 41 -11.69 12.47 -8.90
C GLY A 41 -11.63 11.66 -10.20
N SER A 42 -10.50 11.59 -10.90
CA SER A 42 -10.35 10.79 -12.15
C SER A 42 -10.27 9.28 -11.95
N GLY A 43 -10.41 8.77 -10.71
CA GLY A 43 -10.41 7.34 -10.43
C GLY A 43 -9.06 6.74 -10.04
N LYS A 44 -7.99 7.53 -9.85
CA LYS A 44 -6.65 7.02 -9.45
C LYS A 44 -6.70 6.11 -8.22
N SER A 45 -7.30 6.60 -7.13
CA SER A 45 -7.47 5.81 -5.90
C SER A 45 -8.32 4.56 -6.12
N THR A 46 -9.34 4.63 -6.98
CA THR A 46 -10.19 3.48 -7.35
C THR A 46 -9.37 2.43 -8.08
N LEU A 47 -8.50 2.85 -9.01
CA LEU A 47 -7.60 1.95 -9.73
C LEU A 47 -6.65 1.23 -8.76
N LEU A 48 -5.96 1.97 -7.88
CA LEU A 48 -5.08 1.37 -6.88
C LEU A 48 -5.81 0.39 -5.95
N ARG A 49 -7.05 0.72 -5.56
CA ARG A 49 -7.88 -0.17 -4.74
C ARG A 49 -8.34 -1.41 -5.50
N CYS A 50 -8.61 -1.31 -6.81
CA CYS A 50 -8.89 -2.48 -7.63
C CYS A 50 -7.66 -3.38 -7.76
N ILE A 51 -6.47 -2.81 -7.96
CA ILE A 51 -5.21 -3.56 -7.99
C ILE A 51 -4.95 -4.26 -6.66
N ASN A 52 -5.19 -3.60 -5.54
CA ASN A 52 -5.02 -4.18 -4.20
C ASN A 52 -6.19 -5.08 -3.75
N LEU A 53 -7.21 -5.27 -4.57
CA LEU A 53 -8.43 -6.03 -4.28
C LEU A 53 -9.24 -5.49 -3.08
N LEU A 54 -9.11 -4.20 -2.76
CA LEU A 54 -10.00 -3.52 -1.81
C LEU A 54 -11.32 -3.15 -2.47
N GLU A 55 -11.30 -2.98 -3.81
CA GLU A 55 -12.48 -2.85 -4.65
C GLU A 55 -12.46 -3.97 -5.68
N THR A 56 -13.62 -4.56 -5.95
CA THR A 56 -13.77 -5.56 -7.02
C THR A 56 -13.97 -4.84 -8.35
N PRO A 57 -13.17 -5.09 -9.38
CA PRO A 57 -13.45 -4.59 -10.72
C PRO A 57 -14.85 -5.02 -11.22
N THR A 58 -15.47 -4.18 -12.04
CA THR A 58 -16.74 -4.55 -12.73
C THR A 58 -16.46 -5.52 -13.87
N SER A 59 -15.35 -5.30 -14.59
CA SER A 59 -14.84 -6.19 -15.63
C SER A 59 -13.33 -6.05 -15.76
N GLY A 60 -12.73 -6.93 -16.55
CA GLY A 60 -11.28 -6.98 -16.75
C GLY A 60 -10.58 -7.80 -15.68
N GLU A 61 -9.26 -7.77 -15.72
CA GLU A 61 -8.40 -8.62 -14.90
C GLU A 61 -7.25 -7.85 -14.27
N VAL A 62 -6.86 -8.30 -13.09
CA VAL A 62 -5.58 -7.94 -12.46
C VAL A 62 -4.77 -9.23 -12.36
N CYS A 63 -3.62 -9.27 -13.04
CA CYS A 63 -2.73 -10.42 -13.04
C CYS A 63 -1.46 -10.09 -12.25
N TYR A 64 -1.09 -10.97 -11.34
CA TYR A 64 0.13 -10.92 -10.56
C TYR A 64 0.95 -12.17 -10.86
N HIS A 65 2.19 -12.01 -11.34
CA HIS A 65 3.01 -13.10 -11.90
C HIS A 65 2.23 -13.97 -12.91
N GLY A 66 1.49 -13.33 -13.81
CA GLY A 66 0.70 -13.98 -14.86
C GLY A 66 -0.57 -14.70 -14.39
N LYS A 67 -0.92 -14.63 -13.09
CA LYS A 67 -2.14 -15.24 -12.54
C LYS A 67 -3.18 -14.16 -12.23
N ASN A 68 -4.41 -14.29 -12.77
CA ASN A 68 -5.51 -13.40 -12.42
C ASN A 68 -5.85 -13.53 -10.93
N VAL A 69 -5.70 -12.40 -10.21
CA VAL A 69 -5.96 -12.30 -8.77
C VAL A 69 -7.30 -11.64 -8.42
N ALA A 70 -8.04 -11.12 -9.42
CA ALA A 70 -9.37 -10.54 -9.21
C ALA A 70 -10.50 -11.59 -9.29
N GLY A 71 -10.18 -12.87 -9.54
CA GLY A 71 -11.13 -13.96 -9.68
C GLY A 71 -11.68 -14.49 -8.36
N ARG A 72 -12.65 -15.42 -8.47
CA ARG A 72 -13.24 -16.12 -7.31
C ARG A 72 -12.21 -17.07 -6.65
N GLY A 73 -12.25 -17.16 -5.32
CA GLY A 73 -11.42 -18.10 -4.55
C GLY A 73 -9.99 -17.62 -4.26
N ILE A 74 -9.66 -16.39 -4.60
CA ILE A 74 -8.35 -15.80 -4.30
C ILE A 74 -8.21 -15.51 -2.80
N ASN A 75 -7.07 -15.88 -2.23
CA ASN A 75 -6.70 -15.49 -0.88
C ASN A 75 -6.19 -14.04 -0.86
N ALA A 76 -7.13 -13.08 -0.79
CA ALA A 76 -6.79 -11.66 -0.81
C ALA A 76 -5.82 -11.23 0.31
N PRO A 77 -5.87 -11.71 1.56
CA PRO A 77 -4.85 -11.43 2.58
C PRO A 77 -3.45 -11.87 2.16
N ALA A 78 -3.28 -13.05 1.56
CA ALA A 78 -1.99 -13.52 1.06
C ALA A 78 -1.49 -12.67 -0.10
N TYR A 79 -2.35 -12.31 -1.05
CA TYR A 79 -2.02 -11.41 -2.14
C TYR A 79 -1.56 -10.02 -1.64
N ARG A 80 -2.32 -9.42 -0.70
CA ARG A 80 -1.99 -8.11 -0.12
C ARG A 80 -0.71 -8.10 0.71
N ALA A 81 -0.19 -9.26 1.09
CA ALA A 81 1.13 -9.36 1.72
C ALA A 81 2.26 -9.06 0.71
N HIS A 82 2.04 -9.38 -0.57
CA HIS A 82 2.99 -9.14 -1.67
C HIS A 82 2.74 -7.80 -2.38
N VAL A 83 1.51 -7.32 -2.37
CA VAL A 83 1.12 -6.04 -2.98
C VAL A 83 0.65 -5.10 -1.88
N GLY A 84 1.59 -4.38 -1.29
CA GLY A 84 1.36 -3.42 -0.21
C GLY A 84 0.67 -2.15 -0.68
N MET A 85 0.03 -1.43 0.24
CA MET A 85 -0.61 -0.16 -0.06
C MET A 85 -0.42 0.85 1.08
N VAL A 86 0.02 2.05 0.72
CA VAL A 86 0.11 3.23 1.59
C VAL A 86 -1.03 4.17 1.22
N PHE A 87 -1.88 4.48 2.19
CA PHE A 87 -3.09 5.27 1.99
C PHE A 87 -2.85 6.75 2.30
N GLN A 88 -3.65 7.62 1.67
CA GLN A 88 -3.72 9.04 1.97
C GLN A 88 -4.01 9.33 3.47
N SER A 89 -4.88 8.56 4.10
CA SER A 89 -5.34 8.77 5.48
C SER A 89 -4.61 7.92 6.51
N PHE A 90 -3.39 7.48 6.22
CA PHE A 90 -2.48 6.71 7.09
C PHE A 90 -3.01 5.34 7.55
N ASN A 91 -4.27 5.23 7.93
CA ASN A 91 -4.98 4.03 8.39
C ASN A 91 -4.22 3.24 9.48
N LEU A 92 -3.63 3.96 10.45
CA LEU A 92 -2.97 3.33 11.60
C LEU A 92 -4.00 2.84 12.61
N PHE A 93 -3.70 1.72 13.25
CA PHE A 93 -4.50 1.21 14.36
C PHE A 93 -4.30 2.08 15.61
N ASN A 94 -5.30 2.87 15.97
CA ASN A 94 -5.22 3.87 17.04
C ASN A 94 -5.02 3.27 18.46
N ASN A 95 -5.40 2.02 18.66
CA ASN A 95 -5.21 1.27 19.90
C ASN A 95 -3.82 0.63 20.04
N MET A 96 -3.02 0.63 18.97
CA MET A 96 -1.69 0.06 18.92
C MET A 96 -0.60 1.15 18.92
N THR A 97 0.57 0.82 19.43
CA THR A 97 1.76 1.67 19.34
C THR A 97 2.29 1.71 17.90
N VAL A 98 3.24 2.59 17.62
CA VAL A 98 3.99 2.66 16.35
C VAL A 98 4.60 1.30 16.00
N LEU A 99 5.30 0.68 16.95
CA LEU A 99 5.91 -0.64 16.76
C LEU A 99 4.87 -1.72 16.48
N GLU A 100 3.81 -1.78 17.28
CA GLU A 100 2.73 -2.77 17.10
C GLU A 100 2.02 -2.62 15.75
N ASN A 101 1.84 -1.40 15.25
CA ASN A 101 1.32 -1.15 13.90
C ASN A 101 2.18 -1.83 12.82
N CYS A 102 3.51 -1.78 12.95
CA CYS A 102 4.43 -2.39 12.00
C CYS A 102 4.57 -3.91 12.17
N MET A 103 4.24 -4.45 13.35
CA MET A 103 4.36 -5.89 13.65
C MET A 103 3.10 -6.69 13.30
N VAL A 104 1.91 -6.10 13.46
CA VAL A 104 0.65 -6.84 13.45
C VAL A 104 0.41 -7.62 12.15
N GLY A 105 0.71 -7.02 11.00
CA GLY A 105 0.59 -7.68 9.69
C GLY A 105 1.53 -8.87 9.57
N GLN A 106 2.77 -8.69 9.96
CA GLN A 106 3.81 -9.73 9.93
C GLN A 106 3.42 -10.95 10.77
N VAL A 107 2.93 -10.73 12.00
CA VAL A 107 2.51 -11.83 12.89
C VAL A 107 1.22 -12.49 12.41
N LYS A 108 0.21 -11.70 12.02
CA LYS A 108 -1.12 -12.24 11.67
C LYS A 108 -1.20 -12.87 10.28
N VAL A 109 -0.51 -12.29 9.30
CA VAL A 109 -0.58 -12.71 7.90
C VAL A 109 0.62 -13.57 7.51
N LEU A 110 1.85 -13.09 7.74
CA LEU A 110 3.08 -13.81 7.39
C LEU A 110 3.45 -14.92 8.39
N ARG A 111 2.77 -14.97 9.55
CA ARG A 111 3.03 -15.93 10.62
C ARG A 111 4.45 -15.88 11.18
N ARG A 112 5.13 -14.74 11.04
CA ARG A 112 6.42 -14.51 11.67
C ARG A 112 6.30 -14.57 13.20
N SER A 113 7.33 -15.02 13.88
CA SER A 113 7.42 -14.91 15.33
C SER A 113 7.37 -13.43 15.77
N ARG A 114 7.02 -13.17 17.02
CA ARG A 114 7.00 -11.79 17.53
C ARG A 114 8.40 -11.16 17.52
N GLU A 115 9.42 -11.96 17.73
CA GLU A 115 10.82 -11.53 17.74
C GLU A 115 11.27 -11.12 16.33
N GLU A 116 11.05 -11.96 15.33
CA GLU A 116 11.32 -11.64 13.92
C GLU A 116 10.53 -10.41 13.46
N ALA A 117 9.22 -10.37 13.73
CA ALA A 117 8.37 -9.24 13.37
C ALA A 117 8.86 -7.92 14.00
N ARG A 118 9.35 -7.97 15.25
CA ARG A 118 9.95 -6.81 15.92
C ARG A 118 11.24 -6.37 15.23
N ALA A 119 12.13 -7.31 14.91
CA ALA A 119 13.40 -7.00 14.25
C ALA A 119 13.17 -6.32 12.88
N HIS A 120 12.30 -6.89 12.05
CA HIS A 120 11.91 -6.30 10.78
C HIS A 120 11.26 -4.92 10.95
N ALA A 121 10.31 -4.79 11.88
CA ALA A 121 9.66 -3.51 12.15
C ALA A 121 10.67 -2.43 12.57
N MET A 122 11.62 -2.76 13.45
CA MET A 122 12.66 -1.82 13.89
C MET A 122 13.53 -1.36 12.73
N THR A 123 13.96 -2.27 11.85
CA THR A 123 14.76 -1.93 10.66
C THR A 123 14.09 -0.84 9.81
N TYR A 124 12.79 -0.97 9.54
CA TYR A 124 12.08 0.01 8.72
C TYR A 124 11.72 1.28 9.48
N LEU A 125 11.41 1.18 10.79
CA LEU A 125 11.16 2.36 11.63
C LEU A 125 12.43 3.21 11.79
N GLU A 126 13.59 2.60 11.85
CA GLU A 126 14.89 3.31 11.85
C GLU A 126 15.12 4.05 10.52
N LYS A 127 14.88 3.38 9.38
CA LYS A 127 15.03 3.98 8.05
C LYS A 127 14.14 5.20 7.84
N VAL A 128 12.93 5.22 8.41
CA VAL A 128 12.02 6.37 8.31
C VAL A 128 12.12 7.34 9.49
N GLY A 129 13.16 7.20 10.36
CA GLY A 129 13.40 8.10 11.50
C GLY A 129 12.35 8.01 12.62
N MET A 130 11.65 6.88 12.74
CA MET A 130 10.57 6.70 13.74
C MET A 130 10.97 5.80 14.93
N ALA A 131 12.21 5.35 14.99
CA ALA A 131 12.72 4.54 16.11
C ALA A 131 12.53 5.19 17.50
N PRO A 132 12.71 6.51 17.70
CA PRO A 132 12.46 7.14 19.00
C PRO A 132 10.99 7.10 19.45
N TYR A 133 10.04 6.85 18.54
CA TYR A 133 8.61 6.93 18.78
C TYR A 133 7.92 5.56 18.85
N ILE A 134 8.65 4.47 18.96
CA ILE A 134 8.11 3.08 18.88
C ILE A 134 7.01 2.79 19.89
N ASN A 135 7.03 3.43 21.06
CA ASN A 135 6.04 3.27 22.13
C ASN A 135 4.89 4.29 22.05
N ALA A 136 4.99 5.29 21.17
CA ALA A 136 3.93 6.27 20.98
C ALA A 136 2.72 5.64 20.28
N LYS A 137 1.53 6.18 20.57
CA LYS A 137 0.29 5.86 19.83
C LYS A 137 0.08 6.88 18.69
N PRO A 138 -0.70 6.54 17.64
CA PRO A 138 -0.93 7.44 16.51
C PRO A 138 -1.39 8.85 16.90
N ARG A 139 -2.20 8.99 17.97
CA ARG A 139 -2.66 10.30 18.46
C ARG A 139 -1.56 11.20 19.05
N GLN A 140 -0.37 10.65 19.33
CA GLN A 140 0.77 11.34 19.97
C GLN A 140 1.82 11.79 18.98
N ILE A 141 1.62 11.56 17.68
CA ILE A 141 2.57 11.86 16.61
C ILE A 141 1.92 12.72 15.52
N SER A 142 2.71 13.48 14.80
CA SER A 142 2.27 14.38 13.72
C SER A 142 1.74 13.63 12.49
N GLY A 143 1.10 14.33 11.56
CA GLY A 143 0.64 13.77 10.28
C GLY A 143 1.77 13.16 9.47
N GLY A 144 2.89 13.88 9.31
CA GLY A 144 4.08 13.38 8.60
C GLY A 144 4.70 12.15 9.29
N GLN A 145 4.73 12.15 10.62
CA GLN A 145 5.16 10.97 11.38
C GLN A 145 4.24 9.78 11.19
N LYS A 146 2.90 9.98 11.19
CA LYS A 146 1.94 8.91 10.89
C LYS A 146 2.15 8.32 9.50
N GLN A 147 2.43 9.17 8.51
CA GLN A 147 2.69 8.69 7.14
C GLN A 147 3.98 7.89 7.07
N ARG A 148 5.06 8.33 7.72
CA ARG A 148 6.31 7.57 7.82
C ARG A 148 6.10 6.21 8.49
N VAL A 149 5.28 6.13 9.53
CA VAL A 149 4.89 4.86 10.17
C VAL A 149 4.08 3.99 9.21
N ALA A 150 3.15 4.57 8.44
CA ALA A 150 2.35 3.82 7.45
C ALA A 150 3.24 3.23 6.34
N ILE A 151 4.26 3.97 5.90
CA ILE A 151 5.28 3.49 4.95
C ILE A 151 6.10 2.34 5.58
N ALA A 152 6.63 2.53 6.79
CA ALA A 152 7.39 1.51 7.50
C ALA A 152 6.57 0.23 7.71
N ARG A 153 5.29 0.35 8.07
CA ARG A 153 4.35 -0.76 8.21
C ARG A 153 4.19 -1.54 6.91
N ALA A 154 4.06 -0.85 5.78
CA ALA A 154 3.94 -1.50 4.48
C ALA A 154 5.24 -2.21 4.08
N LEU A 155 6.39 -1.54 4.24
CA LEU A 155 7.71 -2.08 3.92
C LEU A 155 8.11 -3.27 4.82
N ALA A 156 7.67 -3.29 6.09
CA ALA A 156 7.94 -4.39 7.00
C ALA A 156 7.30 -5.72 6.59
N MET A 157 6.30 -5.68 5.71
CA MET A 157 5.73 -6.86 5.05
C MET A 157 6.62 -7.40 3.92
N GLU A 158 7.65 -6.63 3.48
CA GLU A 158 8.53 -6.93 2.35
C GLU A 158 7.76 -7.22 1.06
N PRO A 159 6.87 -6.29 0.64
CA PRO A 159 6.06 -6.49 -0.55
C PRO A 159 6.91 -6.42 -1.82
N GLU A 160 6.51 -7.12 -2.87
CA GLU A 160 7.12 -7.02 -4.20
C GLU A 160 6.62 -5.79 -4.98
N VAL A 161 5.40 -5.35 -4.68
CA VAL A 161 4.78 -4.13 -5.27
C VAL A 161 4.29 -3.26 -4.13
N LEU A 162 4.58 -1.97 -4.18
CA LEU A 162 4.07 -1.00 -3.22
C LEU A 162 3.27 0.09 -3.94
N LEU A 163 2.02 0.20 -3.59
CA LEU A 163 1.07 1.17 -4.13
C LEU A 163 0.97 2.38 -3.20
N PHE A 164 1.06 3.59 -3.76
CA PHE A 164 0.93 4.84 -3.01
C PHE A 164 -0.31 5.62 -3.49
N ASP A 165 -1.29 5.79 -2.63
CA ASP A 165 -2.50 6.56 -2.89
C ASP A 165 -2.34 7.96 -2.28
N GLU A 166 -1.86 8.92 -3.09
CA GLU A 166 -1.63 10.32 -2.73
C GLU A 166 -0.93 10.49 -1.35
N PRO A 167 0.25 9.90 -1.13
CA PRO A 167 0.87 9.76 0.20
C PRO A 167 1.22 11.08 0.88
N THR A 168 1.22 12.18 0.15
CA THR A 168 1.59 13.51 0.67
C THR A 168 0.43 14.51 0.70
N SER A 169 -0.74 14.19 0.12
CA SER A 169 -1.86 15.13 -0.05
C SER A 169 -2.53 15.58 1.27
N ALA A 170 -2.39 14.76 2.34
CA ALA A 170 -2.92 15.07 3.66
C ALA A 170 -1.87 15.71 4.59
N LEU A 171 -0.74 16.17 4.04
CA LEU A 171 0.40 16.70 4.79
C LEU A 171 0.60 18.20 4.53
N ASP A 172 1.08 18.90 5.54
CA ASP A 172 1.58 20.25 5.38
C ASP A 172 2.84 20.27 4.48
N PRO A 173 3.07 21.34 3.70
CA PRO A 173 4.19 21.41 2.76
C PRO A 173 5.56 21.10 3.38
N GLU A 174 5.78 21.49 4.65
CA GLU A 174 7.03 21.21 5.37
C GLU A 174 7.26 19.71 5.60
N MET A 175 6.18 18.91 5.77
CA MET A 175 6.25 17.47 6.01
C MET A 175 6.36 16.67 4.71
N VAL A 176 6.02 17.24 3.56
CA VAL A 176 6.07 16.56 2.26
C VAL A 176 7.50 16.13 1.95
N GLY A 177 8.48 17.01 2.14
CA GLY A 177 9.89 16.70 1.90
C GLY A 177 10.40 15.54 2.74
N GLU A 178 9.99 15.46 4.02
CA GLU A 178 10.37 14.37 4.92
C GLU A 178 9.81 13.02 4.47
N VAL A 179 8.59 13.00 3.94
CA VAL A 179 7.97 11.76 3.45
C VAL A 179 8.58 11.33 2.13
N LEU A 180 8.82 12.25 1.19
CA LEU A 180 9.44 11.94 -0.10
C LEU A 180 10.87 11.40 0.06
N SER A 181 11.60 11.82 1.10
CA SER A 181 12.97 11.33 1.35
C SER A 181 13.05 9.85 1.75
N VAL A 182 11.94 9.24 2.14
CA VAL A 182 11.86 7.83 2.57
C VAL A 182 11.12 6.93 1.57
N MET A 183 10.59 7.51 0.49
CA MET A 183 9.98 6.80 -0.64
C MET A 183 11.02 6.45 -1.70
#